data_84d04f7f6143a88b9745aa12dcef10b6
#
_entry.id   84d04f7f6143a88b9745aa12dcef10b6
#
_cell.length_a   1.000
_cell.length_b   1.000
_cell.length_c   1.000
_cell.angle_alpha   90.00
_cell.angle_beta   90.00
_cell.angle_gamma   90.00
#
_symmetry.space_group_name_H-M   'P 1'
#
loop_
_entity.id
_entity.type
_entity.pdbx_description
1 polymer ?
#
loop_
_entity_poly.entity_id
_entity_poly.type
_entity_poly.pdbx_seq_one_letter_code
_entity_poly.pdbx_strand_id
1 'polypeptide(L)'
;LSVDVLQQGTLFTGGVLPGSDSGYALHMMGFVLENTRYATAKLKIDGLKRYQLYVDGKKQEGTELALEPATHSVVIKYLSEAGKTDSLKVSVDTDQEGSISLKQDNKKLYTLADVLHGTRFAGVGLSPDGRYLIANYRTTYVGGRSAGSTRITELASGKVLAERTENMQWMPRSNRYYYTRTGVDGRQLIVVDPLTGMETVLVNKLPDGYFQFAPTEDYLLFTMTQEGPKERKEIYEVLEPDDRQPGWRNRSYLAKYDLKTGLLQPLTFGYHNVWAADISNDGRYLLMMTSQSRLTKRPTTLFSLYRLDMQTLQAELLIDKDGFISGARFSPDGTQVLVSGSPESLGGIGKNVKEGQTPSMTDGQLYLLNIADKRVTPLTKDFNPSVQRAVWNKADGQIYFTAENRDCYSLYRMNPADGKIQQL
;
A
#
# COMPACT_ATOMS: atom_id res chain seq x y z
N LEU A 1 -33.47 -17.36 -7.91
CA LEU A 1 -33.29 -15.90 -7.90
C LEU A 1 -31.86 -15.62 -8.28
N SER A 2 -31.64 -14.93 -9.42
CA SER A 2 -30.28 -14.47 -9.77
C SER A 2 -29.90 -13.28 -8.88
N VAL A 3 -28.61 -13.15 -8.59
CA VAL A 3 -28.07 -12.02 -7.79
C VAL A 3 -28.38 -10.70 -8.46
N ASP A 4 -28.46 -10.66 -9.80
CA ASP A 4 -28.76 -9.47 -10.59
C ASP A 4 -30.14 -8.86 -10.29
N VAL A 5 -31.14 -9.69 -9.97
CA VAL A 5 -32.48 -9.21 -9.59
C VAL A 5 -32.45 -8.49 -8.22
N LEU A 6 -31.55 -8.88 -7.33
CA LEU A 6 -31.41 -8.25 -6.02
C LEU A 6 -30.64 -6.90 -6.11
N GLN A 7 -29.87 -6.70 -7.18
CA GLN A 7 -29.11 -5.45 -7.43
C GLN A 7 -29.94 -4.37 -8.13
N GLN A 8 -31.07 -4.73 -8.74
CA GLN A 8 -31.95 -3.81 -9.47
C GLN A 8 -33.13 -3.31 -8.62
N GLY A 9 -32.96 -3.14 -7.32
CA GLY A 9 -33.98 -2.62 -6.42
C GLY A 9 -34.49 -1.24 -6.85
N THR A 10 -35.80 -1.02 -6.74
CA THR A 10 -36.43 0.28 -6.95
C THR A 10 -36.64 0.97 -5.60
N LEU A 11 -36.49 2.31 -5.59
CA LEU A 11 -36.79 3.09 -4.40
C LEU A 11 -38.28 3.03 -4.12
N PHE A 12 -38.66 2.55 -2.94
CA PHE A 12 -40.03 2.51 -2.46
C PHE A 12 -40.27 3.67 -1.48
N THR A 13 -41.11 4.61 -1.86
CA THR A 13 -41.37 5.84 -1.08
C THR A 13 -42.59 5.75 -0.16
N GLY A 14 -43.20 4.56 -0.06
CA GLY A 14 -44.35 4.26 0.78
C GLY A 14 -45.63 4.03 -0.04
N GLY A 15 -46.64 3.41 0.59
CA GLY A 15 -47.94 3.12 -0.04
C GLY A 15 -48.19 1.61 -0.14
N VAL A 16 -48.95 1.21 -1.16
CA VAL A 16 -49.34 -0.19 -1.40
C VAL A 16 -48.18 -0.93 -1.99
N LEU A 17 -47.83 -2.07 -1.41
CA LEU A 17 -46.74 -2.92 -1.90
C LEU A 17 -47.14 -3.57 -3.24
N PRO A 18 -46.16 -3.80 -4.15
CA PRO A 18 -46.43 -4.52 -5.38
C PRO A 18 -47.05 -5.87 -5.10
N GLY A 19 -48.19 -6.16 -5.69
CA GLY A 19 -48.84 -7.47 -5.61
C GLY A 19 -48.19 -8.49 -6.54
N SER A 20 -48.69 -9.73 -6.47
CA SER A 20 -48.35 -10.77 -7.44
C SER A 20 -49.46 -10.88 -8.48
N ASP A 21 -49.10 -11.01 -9.76
CA ASP A 21 -50.06 -11.23 -10.84
C ASP A 21 -50.62 -12.66 -10.84
N SER A 22 -49.87 -13.61 -10.30
CA SER A 22 -50.27 -15.01 -10.15
C SER A 22 -49.52 -15.72 -9.02
N GLY A 23 -50.20 -16.54 -8.22
CA GLY A 23 -49.61 -17.35 -7.16
C GLY A 23 -48.99 -16.52 -6.02
N TYR A 24 -47.75 -16.83 -5.64
CA TYR A 24 -47.01 -16.16 -4.59
C TYR A 24 -45.79 -15.48 -5.19
N ALA A 25 -45.49 -14.24 -4.77
CA ALA A 25 -44.27 -13.55 -5.06
C ALA A 25 -43.45 -13.29 -3.78
N LEU A 26 -42.15 -13.50 -3.87
CA LEU A 26 -41.21 -13.20 -2.79
C LEU A 26 -40.69 -11.79 -2.96
N HIS A 27 -40.87 -10.98 -1.92
CA HIS A 27 -40.35 -9.62 -1.87
C HIS A 27 -39.28 -9.48 -0.81
N MET A 28 -38.31 -8.57 -1.10
CA MET A 28 -37.32 -8.16 -0.13
C MET A 28 -37.29 -6.62 -0.12
N MET A 29 -37.51 -6.04 1.05
CA MET A 29 -37.45 -4.60 1.27
C MET A 29 -36.32 -4.29 2.21
N GLY A 30 -35.43 -3.37 1.79
CA GLY A 30 -34.29 -2.93 2.57
C GLY A 30 -34.38 -1.46 2.97
N PHE A 31 -33.94 -1.14 4.16
CA PHE A 31 -33.71 0.21 4.65
C PHE A 31 -32.54 0.22 5.64
N VAL A 32 -32.15 1.41 6.07
CA VAL A 32 -31.02 1.59 6.96
C VAL A 32 -31.47 2.27 8.26
N LEU A 33 -31.02 1.71 9.39
CA LEU A 33 -31.08 2.35 10.70
C LEU A 33 -29.71 2.97 10.99
N GLU A 34 -29.65 4.28 11.09
CA GLU A 34 -28.47 4.97 11.60
C GLU A 34 -28.66 5.20 13.10
N ASN A 35 -27.77 4.63 13.90
CA ASN A 35 -27.77 4.74 15.34
C ASN A 35 -26.51 5.41 15.85
N THR A 36 -26.64 6.46 16.66
CA THR A 36 -25.50 7.26 17.16
C THR A 36 -25.03 6.86 18.56
N ARG A 37 -25.79 6.00 19.27
CA ARG A 37 -25.53 5.56 20.66
C ARG A 37 -25.90 4.09 20.83
N TYR A 38 -25.39 3.44 21.87
CA TYR A 38 -25.96 2.15 22.30
C TYR A 38 -27.40 2.32 22.70
N ALA A 39 -28.31 1.60 22.05
CA ALA A 39 -29.74 1.73 22.24
C ALA A 39 -30.45 0.38 22.06
N THR A 40 -31.55 0.22 22.79
CA THR A 40 -32.52 -0.83 22.49
C THR A 40 -33.59 -0.26 21.56
N ALA A 41 -33.77 -0.87 20.40
CA ALA A 41 -34.76 -0.47 19.41
C ALA A 41 -35.82 -1.55 19.24
N LYS A 42 -37.08 -1.16 19.21
CA LYS A 42 -38.18 -2.04 18.85
C LYS A 42 -38.75 -1.61 17.51
N LEU A 43 -38.60 -2.48 16.52
CA LEU A 43 -39.21 -2.29 15.20
C LEU A 43 -40.68 -2.63 15.25
N LYS A 44 -41.55 -1.70 14.88
CA LYS A 44 -42.96 -1.93 14.64
C LYS A 44 -43.15 -2.08 13.13
N ILE A 45 -43.57 -3.28 12.71
CA ILE A 45 -43.81 -3.68 11.32
C ILE A 45 -45.27 -3.94 11.14
N ASP A 46 -46.01 -2.94 10.69
CA ASP A 46 -47.44 -3.00 10.51
C ASP A 46 -47.80 -3.30 9.05
N GLY A 47 -48.89 -4.06 8.84
CA GLY A 47 -49.43 -4.40 7.53
C GLY A 47 -48.97 -5.75 6.97
N LEU A 48 -47.95 -6.39 7.53
CA LEU A 48 -47.49 -7.72 7.14
C LEU A 48 -47.82 -8.76 8.20
N LYS A 49 -48.54 -9.86 7.81
CA LYS A 49 -48.88 -10.94 8.72
C LYS A 49 -47.73 -11.96 8.88
N ARG A 50 -46.93 -12.16 7.85
CA ARG A 50 -45.81 -13.12 7.85
C ARG A 50 -44.61 -12.50 7.16
N TYR A 51 -43.52 -12.37 7.87
CA TYR A 51 -42.26 -11.87 7.37
C TYR A 51 -41.07 -12.50 8.10
N GLN A 52 -39.92 -12.34 7.54
CA GLN A 52 -38.63 -12.64 8.18
C GLN A 52 -37.81 -11.30 8.23
N LEU A 53 -37.25 -11.00 9.38
CA LEU A 53 -36.46 -9.84 9.64
C LEU A 53 -34.95 -10.22 9.64
N TYR A 54 -34.14 -9.43 8.95
CA TYR A 54 -32.70 -9.54 8.97
C TYR A 54 -32.11 -8.21 9.34
N VAL A 55 -31.12 -8.24 10.24
CA VAL A 55 -30.31 -7.04 10.59
C VAL A 55 -28.84 -7.41 10.38
N ASP A 56 -28.11 -6.59 9.60
CA ASP A 56 -26.71 -6.84 9.22
C ASP A 56 -26.48 -8.27 8.69
N GLY A 57 -27.42 -8.74 7.87
CA GLY A 57 -27.41 -10.07 7.27
C GLY A 57 -27.77 -11.23 8.22
N LYS A 58 -28.03 -10.97 9.51
CA LYS A 58 -28.44 -12.00 10.48
C LYS A 58 -29.94 -12.02 10.67
N LYS A 59 -30.54 -13.21 10.59
CA LYS A 59 -31.96 -13.41 10.88
C LYS A 59 -32.25 -13.09 12.34
N GLN A 60 -33.31 -12.32 12.58
CA GLN A 60 -33.79 -11.96 13.90
C GLN A 60 -35.02 -12.79 14.24
N GLU A 61 -35.10 -13.30 15.47
CA GLU A 61 -36.27 -14.08 15.97
C GLU A 61 -37.39 -13.14 16.48
N GLY A 62 -37.12 -11.88 16.68
CA GLY A 62 -38.06 -10.86 17.14
C GLY A 62 -37.79 -9.49 16.52
N THR A 63 -38.52 -8.48 16.99
CA THR A 63 -38.39 -7.09 16.54
C THR A 63 -37.62 -6.19 17.51
N GLU A 64 -37.17 -6.73 18.63
CA GLU A 64 -36.38 -6.04 19.64
C GLU A 64 -34.90 -6.23 19.34
N LEU A 65 -34.17 -5.14 19.17
CA LEU A 65 -32.81 -5.12 18.68
C LEU A 65 -31.91 -4.34 19.66
N ALA A 66 -30.79 -4.95 20.06
CA ALA A 66 -29.73 -4.25 20.75
C ALA A 66 -28.79 -3.67 19.68
N LEU A 67 -28.76 -2.35 19.53
CA LEU A 67 -28.02 -1.63 18.50
C LEU A 67 -26.80 -0.92 19.11
N GLU A 68 -25.66 -1.10 18.50
CA GLU A 68 -24.46 -0.31 18.78
C GLU A 68 -24.40 0.95 17.89
N PRO A 69 -23.55 1.95 18.21
CA PRO A 69 -23.38 3.13 17.36
C PRO A 69 -22.84 2.73 15.99
N ALA A 70 -23.74 2.65 15.01
CA ALA A 70 -23.42 2.20 13.65
C ALA A 70 -24.59 2.48 12.68
N THR A 71 -24.33 2.16 11.42
CA THR A 71 -25.36 2.04 10.39
C THR A 71 -25.71 0.57 10.23
N HIS A 72 -26.96 0.22 10.53
CA HIS A 72 -27.47 -1.16 10.47
C HIS A 72 -28.32 -1.34 9.23
N SER A 73 -28.00 -2.35 8.42
CA SER A 73 -28.84 -2.75 7.28
C SER A 73 -29.99 -3.63 7.76
N VAL A 74 -31.21 -3.22 7.48
CA VAL A 74 -32.42 -3.97 7.82
C VAL A 74 -33.08 -4.46 6.54
N VAL A 75 -33.39 -5.78 6.49
CA VAL A 75 -34.10 -6.38 5.36
C VAL A 75 -35.30 -7.12 5.88
N ILE A 76 -36.48 -6.81 5.33
CA ILE A 76 -37.72 -7.49 5.55
C ILE A 76 -38.04 -8.35 4.32
N LYS A 77 -38.12 -9.67 4.53
CA LYS A 77 -38.46 -10.65 3.51
C LYS A 77 -39.88 -11.14 3.74
N TYR A 78 -40.75 -11.01 2.75
CA TYR A 78 -42.16 -11.42 2.87
C TYR A 78 -42.70 -12.00 1.56
N LEU A 79 -43.83 -12.72 1.65
CA LEU A 79 -44.55 -13.26 0.51
C LEU A 79 -45.86 -12.47 0.31
N SER A 80 -46.12 -12.07 -0.93
CA SER A 80 -47.43 -11.58 -1.36
C SER A 80 -48.18 -12.67 -2.12
N GLU A 81 -49.51 -12.63 -2.03
CA GLU A 81 -50.45 -13.59 -2.70
C GLU A 81 -51.19 -12.84 -3.80
N ALA A 82 -51.46 -13.52 -4.94
CA ALA A 82 -52.17 -12.93 -6.05
C ALA A 82 -53.53 -12.35 -5.64
N GLY A 83 -53.83 -11.17 -6.14
CA GLY A 83 -55.09 -10.45 -5.84
C GLY A 83 -55.18 -9.86 -4.45
N LYS A 84 -54.13 -9.94 -3.63
CA LYS A 84 -54.05 -9.27 -2.32
C LYS A 84 -53.07 -8.10 -2.38
N THR A 85 -53.49 -6.97 -1.85
CA THR A 85 -52.62 -5.82 -1.65
C THR A 85 -52.18 -5.79 -0.20
N ASP A 86 -50.89 -5.76 0.01
CA ASP A 86 -50.26 -5.56 1.32
C ASP A 86 -49.84 -4.10 1.47
N SER A 87 -49.80 -3.61 2.70
CA SER A 87 -49.18 -2.33 3.03
C SER A 87 -48.10 -2.54 4.04
N LEU A 88 -47.11 -1.67 4.05
CA LEU A 88 -46.03 -1.75 5.04
C LEU A 88 -45.79 -0.39 5.65
N LYS A 89 -45.87 -0.33 6.97
CA LYS A 89 -45.43 0.81 7.76
C LYS A 89 -44.41 0.32 8.76
N VAL A 90 -43.21 0.91 8.73
CA VAL A 90 -42.16 0.63 9.70
C VAL A 90 -41.95 1.85 10.57
N SER A 91 -41.94 1.65 11.87
CA SER A 91 -41.55 2.67 12.85
C SER A 91 -40.62 2.07 13.89
N VAL A 92 -39.90 2.89 14.59
CA VAL A 92 -38.90 2.48 15.59
C VAL A 92 -39.23 3.16 16.91
N ASP A 93 -39.43 2.36 17.95
CA ASP A 93 -39.38 2.85 19.34
C ASP A 93 -38.00 2.57 19.91
N THR A 94 -37.45 3.50 20.68
CA THR A 94 -36.14 3.36 21.29
C THR A 94 -36.12 3.95 22.71
N ASP A 95 -35.26 3.38 23.54
CA ASP A 95 -34.94 3.89 24.88
C ASP A 95 -34.07 5.15 24.87
N GLN A 96 -33.52 5.50 23.68
CA GLN A 96 -32.65 6.67 23.46
C GLN A 96 -33.28 7.62 22.43
N GLU A 97 -34.11 8.55 22.88
CA GLU A 97 -34.80 9.49 22.01
C GLU A 97 -33.84 10.27 21.11
N GLY A 98 -34.14 10.34 19.80
CA GLY A 98 -33.35 11.04 18.81
C GLY A 98 -32.05 10.35 18.39
N SER A 99 -31.72 9.16 18.95
CA SER A 99 -30.49 8.43 18.61
C SER A 99 -30.59 7.62 17.33
N ILE A 100 -31.80 7.25 16.90
CA ILE A 100 -32.04 6.39 15.74
C ILE A 100 -32.77 7.15 14.65
N SER A 101 -32.29 7.06 13.43
CA SER A 101 -32.97 7.56 12.24
C SER A 101 -33.11 6.49 11.17
N LEU A 102 -34.26 6.47 10.49
CA LEU A 102 -34.51 5.64 9.32
C LEU A 102 -34.00 6.38 8.08
N LYS A 103 -33.15 5.71 7.31
CA LYS A 103 -32.60 6.24 6.07
C LYS A 103 -32.80 5.28 4.90
N GLN A 104 -32.98 5.83 3.72
CA GLN A 104 -33.11 5.09 2.47
C GLN A 104 -31.90 5.29 1.56
N ASP A 105 -30.96 6.18 1.94
CA ASP A 105 -29.71 6.36 1.21
C ASP A 105 -28.67 5.29 1.56
N ASN A 106 -27.71 5.05 0.67
CA ASN A 106 -26.64 4.09 0.87
C ASN A 106 -25.47 4.62 1.72
N LYS A 107 -25.64 5.78 2.37
CA LYS A 107 -24.62 6.35 3.24
C LYS A 107 -24.66 5.64 4.58
N LYS A 108 -23.48 5.27 5.08
CA LYS A 108 -23.36 4.63 6.38
C LYS A 108 -22.37 5.39 7.27
N LEU A 109 -22.61 5.37 8.57
CA LEU A 109 -21.65 5.83 9.55
C LEU A 109 -20.40 4.95 9.49
N TYR A 110 -19.23 5.57 9.51
CA TYR A 110 -17.95 4.86 9.54
C TYR A 110 -17.67 4.41 10.97
N THR A 111 -17.64 3.10 11.18
CA THR A 111 -17.46 2.49 12.49
C THR A 111 -16.05 1.98 12.71
N LEU A 112 -15.69 1.67 13.96
CA LEU A 112 -14.43 1.00 14.26
C LEU A 112 -14.28 -0.34 13.53
N ALA A 113 -15.37 -1.08 13.36
CA ALA A 113 -15.35 -2.32 12.59
C ALA A 113 -14.97 -2.09 11.12
N ASP A 114 -15.41 -0.98 10.50
CA ASP A 114 -15.03 -0.60 9.15
C ASP A 114 -13.54 -0.18 9.07
N VAL A 115 -13.00 0.34 10.18
CA VAL A 115 -11.56 0.64 10.28
C VAL A 115 -10.74 -0.65 10.40
N LEU A 116 -11.21 -1.65 11.10
CA LEU A 116 -10.45 -2.86 11.41
C LEU A 116 -10.62 -3.97 10.37
N HIS A 117 -11.79 -4.07 9.74
CA HIS A 117 -12.16 -5.19 8.87
C HIS A 117 -12.51 -4.74 7.45
N GLY A 118 -12.73 -5.71 6.57
CA GLY A 118 -13.10 -5.48 5.18
C GLY A 118 -11.92 -5.47 4.22
N THR A 119 -12.23 -5.24 2.95
CA THR A 119 -11.24 -5.21 1.87
C THR A 119 -10.73 -3.80 1.67
N ARG A 120 -9.40 -3.66 1.65
CA ARG A 120 -8.70 -2.39 1.44
C ARG A 120 -7.77 -2.49 0.26
N PHE A 121 -7.63 -1.38 -0.40
CA PHE A 121 -6.60 -1.17 -1.40
C PHE A 121 -5.23 -1.12 -0.72
N ALA A 122 -4.31 -1.97 -1.16
CA ALA A 122 -2.98 -2.10 -0.56
C ALA A 122 -1.87 -1.52 -1.43
N GLY A 123 -2.10 -1.38 -2.72
CA GLY A 123 -1.12 -0.80 -3.63
C GLY A 123 -1.46 -0.99 -5.10
N VAL A 124 -0.75 -0.27 -5.94
CA VAL A 124 -0.96 -0.26 -7.39
C VAL A 124 0.38 -0.21 -8.12
N GLY A 125 0.44 -0.82 -9.29
CA GLY A 125 1.56 -0.74 -10.22
C GLY A 125 1.07 -0.74 -11.66
N LEU A 126 1.67 0.13 -12.49
CA LEU A 126 1.43 0.14 -13.93
C LEU A 126 2.46 -0.73 -14.65
N SER A 127 2.03 -1.37 -15.74
CA SER A 127 2.97 -1.99 -16.68
C SER A 127 3.91 -0.94 -17.29
N PRO A 128 5.11 -1.32 -17.74
CA PRO A 128 6.04 -0.38 -18.36
C PRO A 128 5.48 0.47 -19.48
N ASP A 129 4.56 -0.10 -20.28
CA ASP A 129 3.86 0.61 -21.37
C ASP A 129 2.59 1.36 -20.94
N GLY A 130 2.22 1.28 -19.64
CA GLY A 130 1.05 1.95 -19.09
C GLY A 130 -0.31 1.36 -19.49
N ARG A 131 -0.36 0.21 -20.18
CA ARG A 131 -1.64 -0.39 -20.62
C ARG A 131 -2.36 -1.19 -19.56
N TYR A 132 -1.63 -1.74 -18.60
CA TYR A 132 -2.17 -2.65 -17.59
C TYR A 132 -1.91 -2.14 -16.18
N LEU A 133 -2.87 -2.38 -15.31
CA LEU A 133 -2.82 -2.03 -13.91
C LEU A 133 -2.81 -3.30 -13.04
N ILE A 134 -1.82 -3.44 -12.17
CA ILE A 134 -1.88 -4.35 -11.03
C ILE A 134 -2.46 -3.59 -9.84
N ALA A 135 -3.54 -4.10 -9.24
CA ALA A 135 -4.10 -3.60 -8.00
C ALA A 135 -4.05 -4.69 -6.93
N ASN A 136 -3.42 -4.37 -5.81
CA ASN A 136 -3.32 -5.25 -4.65
C ASN A 136 -4.38 -4.88 -3.62
N TYR A 137 -5.06 -5.89 -3.09
CA TYR A 137 -6.09 -5.77 -2.05
C TYR A 137 -5.71 -6.61 -0.85
N ARG A 138 -6.11 -6.16 0.32
CA ARG A 138 -6.02 -6.92 1.56
C ARG A 138 -7.37 -6.94 2.24
N THR A 139 -7.89 -8.13 2.46
CA THR A 139 -9.14 -8.35 3.21
C THR A 139 -8.80 -8.79 4.63
N THR A 140 -9.24 -8.04 5.62
CA THR A 140 -9.14 -8.40 7.03
C THR A 140 -10.49 -8.89 7.51
N TYR A 141 -10.55 -10.12 7.98
CA TYR A 141 -11.77 -10.75 8.49
C TYR A 141 -11.96 -10.48 9.97
N VAL A 142 -13.19 -10.63 10.44
CA VAL A 142 -13.49 -10.67 11.87
C VAL A 142 -12.65 -11.79 12.52
N GLY A 143 -11.95 -11.46 13.63
CA GLY A 143 -10.98 -12.37 14.24
C GLY A 143 -9.52 -12.12 13.84
N GLY A 144 -9.26 -11.08 13.02
CA GLY A 144 -7.90 -10.60 12.71
C GLY A 144 -7.17 -11.34 11.60
N ARG A 145 -7.72 -12.41 11.05
CA ARG A 145 -7.13 -13.09 9.87
C ARG A 145 -7.18 -12.19 8.65
N SER A 146 -6.13 -12.19 7.85
CA SER A 146 -6.10 -11.42 6.61
C SER A 146 -5.77 -12.31 5.41
N ALA A 147 -6.30 -11.95 4.23
CA ALA A 147 -5.94 -12.53 2.95
C ALA A 147 -5.62 -11.42 1.95
N GLY A 148 -4.62 -11.66 1.09
CA GLY A 148 -4.30 -10.80 -0.04
C GLY A 148 -5.00 -11.28 -1.31
N SER A 149 -5.31 -10.36 -2.21
CA SER A 149 -5.63 -10.66 -3.60
C SER A 149 -5.01 -9.61 -4.51
N THR A 150 -4.60 -10.02 -5.69
CA THR A 150 -4.01 -9.15 -6.71
C THR A 150 -4.78 -9.31 -8.00
N ARG A 151 -5.16 -8.19 -8.61
CA ARG A 151 -5.93 -8.14 -9.85
C ARG A 151 -5.16 -7.39 -10.92
N ILE A 152 -5.16 -7.94 -12.14
CA ILE A 152 -4.63 -7.28 -13.33
C ILE A 152 -5.80 -6.81 -14.20
N THR A 153 -5.80 -5.54 -14.53
CA THR A 153 -6.84 -4.92 -15.36
C THR A 153 -6.22 -4.23 -16.56
N GLU A 154 -6.76 -4.43 -17.75
CA GLU A 154 -6.46 -3.63 -18.93
C GLU A 154 -7.16 -2.28 -18.82
N LEU A 155 -6.41 -1.18 -18.85
CA LEU A 155 -6.95 0.16 -18.57
C LEU A 155 -7.92 0.66 -19.65
N ALA A 156 -7.65 0.35 -20.90
CA ALA A 156 -8.49 0.83 -22.03
C ALA A 156 -9.90 0.23 -22.02
N SER A 157 -10.03 -1.05 -21.70
CA SER A 157 -11.31 -1.78 -21.71
C SER A 157 -11.94 -1.96 -20.33
N GLY A 158 -11.16 -1.77 -19.26
CA GLY A 158 -11.56 -2.14 -17.91
C GLY A 158 -11.62 -3.65 -17.66
N LYS A 159 -11.21 -4.48 -18.63
CA LYS A 159 -11.26 -5.94 -18.52
C LYS A 159 -10.27 -6.45 -17.51
N VAL A 160 -10.74 -7.30 -16.59
CA VAL A 160 -9.89 -8.06 -15.66
C VAL A 160 -9.27 -9.23 -16.42
N LEU A 161 -7.94 -9.27 -16.49
CA LEU A 161 -7.18 -10.32 -17.17
C LEU A 161 -6.80 -11.46 -16.23
N ALA A 162 -6.49 -11.14 -14.97
CA ALA A 162 -6.14 -12.13 -13.97
C ALA A 162 -6.51 -11.64 -12.57
N GLU A 163 -6.88 -12.58 -11.69
CA GLU A 163 -7.02 -12.36 -10.25
C GLU A 163 -6.42 -13.54 -9.51
N ARG A 164 -5.52 -13.27 -8.55
CA ARG A 164 -4.78 -14.29 -7.82
C ARG A 164 -4.61 -13.90 -6.35
N THR A 165 -4.25 -14.87 -5.52
CA THR A 165 -3.88 -14.66 -4.11
C THR A 165 -2.41 -14.32 -3.94
N GLU A 166 -1.57 -14.66 -4.92
CA GLU A 166 -0.16 -14.33 -4.95
C GLU A 166 0.04 -12.82 -5.19
N ASN A 167 1.08 -12.27 -4.58
CA ASN A 167 1.48 -10.89 -4.82
C ASN A 167 2.17 -10.79 -6.19
N MET A 168 1.48 -10.19 -7.15
CA MET A 168 1.99 -9.98 -8.51
C MET A 168 2.68 -8.62 -8.64
N GLN A 169 3.75 -8.57 -9.42
CA GLN A 169 4.49 -7.34 -9.74
C GLN A 169 4.85 -7.32 -11.22
N TRP A 170 4.95 -6.12 -11.79
CA TRP A 170 5.45 -5.95 -13.16
C TRP A 170 6.95 -6.14 -13.23
N MET A 171 7.41 -6.74 -14.31
CA MET A 171 8.81 -6.68 -14.72
C MET A 171 9.13 -5.24 -15.14
N PRO A 172 10.36 -4.75 -14.91
CA PRO A 172 10.66 -3.32 -15.08
C PRO A 172 10.69 -2.83 -16.53
N ARG A 173 10.82 -3.71 -17.52
CA ARG A 173 10.95 -3.37 -18.95
C ARG A 173 9.94 -4.06 -19.85
N SER A 174 9.78 -5.37 -19.66
CA SER A 174 8.79 -6.15 -20.41
C SER A 174 7.40 -5.96 -19.79
N ASN A 175 6.35 -6.06 -20.61
CA ASN A 175 4.97 -5.99 -20.11
C ASN A 175 4.51 -7.34 -19.57
N ARG A 176 5.39 -8.07 -18.92
CA ARG A 176 5.10 -9.31 -18.21
C ARG A 176 5.05 -9.03 -16.71
N TYR A 177 4.30 -9.84 -15.99
CA TYR A 177 4.30 -9.79 -14.55
C TYR A 177 4.91 -11.05 -13.96
N TYR A 178 5.34 -10.95 -12.72
CA TYR A 178 5.90 -12.09 -12.00
C TYR A 178 5.27 -12.24 -10.62
N TYR A 179 5.37 -13.44 -10.12
CA TYR A 179 5.05 -13.79 -8.74
C TYR A 179 5.93 -14.95 -8.29
N THR A 180 5.92 -15.24 -7.00
CA THR A 180 6.62 -16.40 -6.46
C THR A 180 5.65 -17.42 -5.94
N ARG A 181 5.95 -18.70 -6.10
CA ARG A 181 5.21 -19.81 -5.49
C ARG A 181 6.17 -20.82 -4.87
N THR A 182 5.67 -21.63 -3.94
CA THR A 182 6.42 -22.76 -3.38
C THR A 182 6.38 -23.91 -4.39
N GLY A 183 7.53 -24.33 -4.85
CA GLY A 183 7.71 -25.52 -5.68
C GLY A 183 8.28 -26.69 -4.86
N VAL A 184 8.59 -27.80 -5.54
CA VAL A 184 9.13 -29.01 -4.89
C VAL A 184 10.50 -28.73 -4.25
N ASP A 185 11.39 -28.00 -4.94
CA ASP A 185 12.77 -27.76 -4.51
C ASP A 185 12.96 -26.41 -3.80
N GLY A 186 11.87 -25.67 -3.55
CA GLY A 186 11.91 -24.36 -2.89
C GLY A 186 11.06 -23.32 -3.59
N ARG A 187 11.31 -22.04 -3.29
CA ARG A 187 10.57 -20.92 -3.87
C ARG A 187 10.93 -20.72 -5.35
N GLN A 188 9.93 -20.73 -6.22
CA GLN A 188 10.07 -20.50 -7.66
C GLN A 188 9.72 -19.07 -8.03
N LEU A 189 10.36 -18.53 -9.05
CA LEU A 189 9.99 -17.28 -9.72
C LEU A 189 9.28 -17.59 -11.03
N ILE A 190 8.03 -17.17 -11.12
CA ILE A 190 7.17 -17.38 -12.28
C ILE A 190 6.97 -16.06 -12.99
N VAL A 191 7.15 -16.06 -14.30
CA VAL A 191 6.87 -14.92 -15.18
C VAL A 191 5.70 -15.27 -16.08
N VAL A 192 4.77 -14.33 -16.24
CA VAL A 192 3.52 -14.53 -16.97
C VAL A 192 3.32 -13.44 -18.01
N ASP A 193 2.90 -13.84 -19.18
CA ASP A 193 2.38 -12.93 -20.20
C ASP A 193 0.92 -12.59 -19.89
N PRO A 194 0.55 -11.32 -19.67
CA PRO A 194 -0.81 -10.95 -19.25
C PRO A 194 -1.88 -11.20 -20.33
N LEU A 195 -1.51 -11.27 -21.60
CA LEU A 195 -2.44 -11.48 -22.72
C LEU A 195 -2.78 -12.95 -22.91
N THR A 196 -1.78 -13.81 -22.86
CA THR A 196 -1.92 -15.25 -23.11
C THR A 196 -2.15 -16.05 -21.83
N GLY A 197 -1.78 -15.50 -20.68
CA GLY A 197 -1.77 -16.21 -19.40
C GLY A 197 -0.68 -17.28 -19.31
N MET A 198 0.25 -17.33 -20.29
CA MET A 198 1.32 -18.33 -20.32
C MET A 198 2.32 -18.09 -19.20
N GLU A 199 2.51 -19.10 -18.36
CA GLU A 199 3.46 -19.11 -17.24
C GLU A 199 4.80 -19.71 -17.67
N THR A 200 5.89 -19.07 -17.27
CA THR A 200 7.26 -19.57 -17.44
C THR A 200 7.97 -19.57 -16.11
N VAL A 201 8.56 -20.69 -15.74
CA VAL A 201 9.44 -20.77 -14.57
C VAL A 201 10.78 -20.13 -14.94
N LEU A 202 11.01 -18.91 -14.48
CA LEU A 202 12.26 -18.20 -14.75
C LEU A 202 13.39 -18.68 -13.84
N VAL A 203 13.08 -18.93 -12.55
CA VAL A 203 14.04 -19.49 -11.58
C VAL A 203 13.32 -20.59 -10.79
N ASN A 204 13.88 -21.81 -10.81
CA ASN A 204 13.28 -22.95 -10.16
C ASN A 204 13.51 -22.96 -8.64
N LYS A 205 14.67 -22.46 -8.20
CA LYS A 205 15.03 -22.34 -6.78
C LYS A 205 15.61 -20.96 -6.51
N LEU A 206 14.74 -20.03 -6.06
CA LEU A 206 15.18 -18.70 -5.65
C LEU A 206 15.96 -18.77 -4.33
N PRO A 207 17.05 -18.00 -4.19
CA PRO A 207 17.68 -17.78 -2.90
C PRO A 207 16.70 -17.15 -1.90
N ASP A 208 16.95 -17.36 -0.61
CA ASP A 208 16.21 -16.67 0.45
C ASP A 208 16.61 -15.20 0.48
N GLY A 209 15.63 -14.35 0.74
CA GLY A 209 15.82 -12.90 0.80
C GLY A 209 14.76 -12.15 0.01
N TYR A 210 14.81 -10.83 0.15
CA TYR A 210 14.03 -9.90 -0.67
C TYR A 210 14.79 -9.62 -1.96
N PHE A 211 14.11 -9.62 -3.09
CA PHE A 211 14.74 -9.33 -4.38
C PHE A 211 13.95 -8.30 -5.20
N GLN A 212 14.65 -7.65 -6.10
CA GLN A 212 14.10 -6.81 -7.17
C GLN A 212 14.80 -7.12 -8.49
N PHE A 213 14.08 -6.97 -9.60
CA PHE A 213 14.69 -7.06 -10.93
C PHE A 213 15.58 -5.85 -11.21
N ALA A 214 16.70 -6.08 -11.88
CA ALA A 214 17.42 -5.01 -12.56
C ALA A 214 16.54 -4.40 -13.67
N PRO A 215 16.65 -3.10 -13.99
CA PRO A 215 15.94 -2.49 -15.11
C PRO A 215 16.18 -3.18 -16.46
N THR A 216 17.29 -3.88 -16.62
CA THR A 216 17.69 -4.66 -17.81
C THR A 216 17.08 -6.06 -17.86
N GLU A 217 16.50 -6.54 -16.74
CA GLU A 217 15.89 -7.88 -16.59
C GLU A 217 16.85 -9.05 -16.77
N ASP A 218 18.15 -8.85 -16.66
CA ASP A 218 19.19 -9.88 -16.80
C ASP A 218 19.71 -10.42 -15.46
N TYR A 219 19.42 -9.73 -14.35
CA TYR A 219 19.73 -10.17 -13.01
C TYR A 219 18.70 -9.74 -11.98
N LEU A 220 18.74 -10.39 -10.82
CA LEU A 220 18.01 -10.00 -9.62
C LEU A 220 19.01 -9.44 -8.59
N LEU A 221 18.66 -8.33 -7.99
CA LEU A 221 19.37 -7.79 -6.84
C LEU A 221 18.67 -8.26 -5.56
N PHE A 222 19.41 -9.01 -4.74
CA PHE A 222 18.94 -9.50 -3.46
C PHE A 222 19.40 -8.63 -2.31
N THR A 223 18.52 -8.40 -1.35
CA THR A 223 18.87 -8.03 0.01
C THR A 223 18.77 -9.28 0.87
N MET A 224 19.91 -9.74 1.38
CA MET A 224 20.03 -10.95 2.15
C MET A 224 20.39 -10.62 3.60
N THR A 225 20.10 -11.52 4.52
CA THR A 225 20.42 -11.37 5.93
C THR A 225 21.44 -12.43 6.35
N GLN A 226 22.56 -11.98 6.91
CA GLN A 226 23.49 -12.82 7.64
C GLN A 226 23.08 -12.80 9.11
N GLU A 227 22.66 -13.95 9.64
CA GLU A 227 22.38 -14.07 11.08
C GLU A 227 23.66 -13.86 11.88
N GLY A 228 23.54 -13.03 12.91
CA GLY A 228 24.61 -12.81 13.88
C GLY A 228 24.77 -13.99 14.86
N PRO A 229 25.83 -13.97 15.69
CA PRO A 229 26.02 -14.97 16.71
C PRO A 229 24.83 -15.06 17.65
N LYS A 230 24.32 -16.28 17.89
CA LYS A 230 23.26 -16.52 18.89
C LYS A 230 23.88 -16.64 20.26
N GLU A 231 23.29 -15.94 21.21
CA GLU A 231 23.71 -16.10 22.62
C GLU A 231 23.43 -17.53 23.10
N ARG A 232 24.41 -18.13 23.73
CA ARG A 232 24.33 -19.52 24.21
C ARG A 232 24.18 -19.65 25.71
N LYS A 233 24.21 -18.51 26.43
CA LYS A 233 24.25 -18.49 27.88
C LYS A 233 23.20 -17.51 28.42
N GLU A 234 22.82 -17.72 29.67
CA GLU A 234 21.95 -16.81 30.43
C GLU A 234 22.60 -15.44 30.67
N ILE A 235 23.93 -15.38 30.62
CA ILE A 235 24.72 -14.14 30.76
C ILE A 235 25.50 -13.93 29.46
N TYR A 236 25.37 -12.76 28.88
CA TYR A 236 26.05 -12.37 27.62
C TYR A 236 26.47 -10.90 27.66
N GLU A 237 27.45 -10.55 26.85
CA GLU A 237 27.93 -9.20 26.69
C GLU A 237 27.00 -8.39 25.78
N VAL A 238 26.55 -7.22 26.26
CA VAL A 238 25.77 -6.25 25.51
C VAL A 238 26.74 -5.23 24.88
N LEU A 239 26.92 -5.29 23.56
CA LEU A 239 27.89 -4.47 22.83
C LEU A 239 27.42 -3.00 22.68
N GLU A 240 26.13 -2.79 22.46
CA GLU A 240 25.49 -1.50 22.34
C GLU A 240 24.08 -1.54 22.98
N PRO A 241 23.48 -0.41 23.34
CA PRO A 241 22.17 -0.39 24.00
C PRO A 241 21.08 -1.19 23.28
N ASP A 242 21.13 -1.21 21.94
CA ASP A 242 20.15 -1.90 21.09
C ASP A 242 20.44 -3.40 20.90
N ASP A 243 21.58 -3.90 21.33
CA ASP A 243 21.94 -5.35 21.26
C ASP A 243 21.01 -6.25 22.09
N ARG A 244 20.15 -5.65 22.90
CA ARG A 244 19.05 -6.32 23.60
C ARG A 244 17.87 -6.66 22.69
N GLN A 245 17.79 -6.04 21.50
CA GLN A 245 16.71 -6.27 20.56
C GLN A 245 16.97 -7.54 19.75
N PRO A 246 15.96 -8.40 19.57
CA PRO A 246 16.10 -9.60 18.73
C PRO A 246 16.58 -9.25 17.33
N GLY A 247 17.61 -9.93 16.86
CA GLY A 247 18.16 -9.73 15.51
C GLY A 247 19.06 -8.50 15.35
N TRP A 248 19.39 -7.76 16.41
CA TRP A 248 20.28 -6.61 16.32
C TRP A 248 21.67 -6.98 15.76
N ARG A 249 22.18 -8.18 16.04
CA ARG A 249 23.45 -8.69 15.51
C ARG A 249 23.36 -9.18 14.07
N ASN A 250 22.18 -9.29 13.50
CA ASN A 250 22.02 -9.65 12.09
C ASN A 250 22.51 -8.49 11.20
N ARG A 251 23.06 -8.84 10.04
CA ARG A 251 23.51 -7.85 9.06
C ARG A 251 22.87 -8.12 7.71
N SER A 252 22.37 -7.05 7.08
CA SER A 252 21.90 -7.10 5.70
C SER A 252 23.07 -6.85 4.75
N TYR A 253 23.10 -7.61 3.68
CA TYR A 253 24.05 -7.42 2.59
C TYR A 253 23.34 -7.57 1.23
N LEU A 254 23.99 -7.08 0.18
CA LEU A 254 23.48 -7.14 -1.18
C LEU A 254 24.18 -8.24 -1.96
N ALA A 255 23.41 -8.93 -2.83
CA ALA A 255 23.93 -9.94 -3.74
C ALA A 255 23.25 -9.85 -5.10
N LYS A 256 24.00 -10.11 -6.18
CA LYS A 256 23.51 -10.19 -7.55
C LYS A 256 23.26 -11.66 -7.90
N TYR A 257 22.08 -11.98 -8.37
CA TYR A 257 21.74 -13.27 -8.95
C TYR A 257 21.62 -13.12 -10.46
N ASP A 258 22.55 -13.68 -11.20
CA ASP A 258 22.56 -13.66 -12.67
C ASP A 258 21.52 -14.66 -13.22
N LEU A 259 20.55 -14.17 -13.99
CA LEU A 259 19.44 -14.99 -14.49
C LEU A 259 19.85 -15.99 -15.58
N LYS A 260 20.96 -15.74 -16.27
CA LYS A 260 21.47 -16.62 -17.32
C LYS A 260 22.26 -17.79 -16.74
N THR A 261 23.09 -17.52 -15.75
CA THR A 261 24.01 -18.52 -15.18
C THR A 261 23.50 -19.16 -13.90
N GLY A 262 22.56 -18.51 -13.20
CA GLY A 262 22.08 -18.92 -11.88
C GLY A 262 23.09 -18.66 -10.75
N LEU A 263 24.16 -17.89 -11.00
CA LEU A 263 25.16 -17.57 -9.99
C LEU A 263 24.67 -16.45 -9.07
N LEU A 264 24.84 -16.68 -7.76
CA LEU A 264 24.62 -15.68 -6.72
C LEU A 264 25.97 -15.12 -6.28
N GLN A 265 26.21 -13.84 -6.56
CA GLN A 265 27.43 -13.12 -6.22
C GLN A 265 27.17 -12.11 -5.12
N PRO A 266 27.77 -12.27 -3.91
CA PRO A 266 27.75 -11.20 -2.92
C PRO A 266 28.43 -9.93 -3.44
N LEU A 267 27.81 -8.78 -3.18
CA LEU A 267 28.30 -7.46 -3.62
C LEU A 267 28.87 -6.64 -2.47
N THR A 268 28.35 -6.86 -1.26
CA THR A 268 28.75 -6.10 -0.08
C THR A 268 29.09 -7.03 1.07
N PHE A 269 30.02 -6.56 1.93
CA PHE A 269 30.53 -7.29 3.08
C PHE A 269 30.71 -6.31 4.25
N GLY A 270 30.87 -6.84 5.44
CA GLY A 270 31.30 -6.07 6.59
C GLY A 270 30.24 -5.90 7.66
N TYR A 271 30.52 -4.99 8.59
CA TYR A 271 29.78 -4.85 9.84
C TYR A 271 28.48 -4.04 9.72
N HIS A 272 28.39 -3.15 8.75
CA HIS A 272 27.22 -2.27 8.60
C HIS A 272 26.11 -2.91 7.79
N ASN A 273 24.87 -2.60 8.16
CA ASN A 273 23.72 -2.94 7.32
C ASN A 273 23.78 -2.13 6.02
N VAL A 274 23.48 -2.82 4.92
CA VAL A 274 23.46 -2.23 3.57
C VAL A 274 22.13 -2.54 2.91
N TRP A 275 21.57 -1.56 2.21
CA TRP A 275 20.38 -1.76 1.37
C TRP A 275 20.53 -1.01 0.05
N ALA A 276 19.83 -1.50 -0.97
CA ALA A 276 19.77 -0.86 -2.27
C ALA A 276 18.84 0.36 -2.21
N ALA A 277 19.30 1.48 -2.75
CA ALA A 277 18.47 2.67 -2.94
C ALA A 277 17.91 2.72 -4.36
N ASP A 278 18.73 2.47 -5.39
CA ASP A 278 18.31 2.46 -6.79
C ASP A 278 19.33 1.74 -7.68
N ILE A 279 18.87 1.32 -8.88
CA ILE A 279 19.73 0.75 -9.93
C ILE A 279 19.62 1.65 -11.16
N SER A 280 20.76 1.99 -11.78
CA SER A 280 20.78 2.77 -13.01
C SER A 280 20.02 2.07 -14.15
N ASN A 281 19.51 2.83 -15.11
CA ASN A 281 18.68 2.30 -16.20
C ASN A 281 19.36 1.24 -17.07
N ASP A 282 20.68 1.33 -17.19
CA ASP A 282 21.53 0.38 -17.90
C ASP A 282 21.92 -0.86 -17.05
N GLY A 283 21.46 -0.91 -15.80
CA GLY A 283 21.76 -1.99 -14.86
C GLY A 283 23.22 -2.02 -14.37
N ARG A 284 24.06 -1.04 -14.74
CA ARG A 284 25.48 -1.04 -14.44
C ARG A 284 25.80 -0.54 -13.03
N TYR A 285 25.12 0.52 -12.59
CA TYR A 285 25.41 1.15 -11.31
C TYR A 285 24.30 0.90 -10.28
N LEU A 286 24.74 0.67 -9.05
CA LEU A 286 23.86 0.51 -7.90
C LEU A 286 24.11 1.63 -6.91
N LEU A 287 23.07 2.39 -6.53
CA LEU A 287 23.08 3.21 -5.34
C LEU A 287 22.78 2.34 -4.13
N MET A 288 23.65 2.37 -3.16
CA MET A 288 23.48 1.65 -1.90
C MET A 288 23.70 2.58 -0.72
N MET A 289 22.91 2.37 0.33
CA MET A 289 23.03 3.10 1.58
C MET A 289 23.48 2.17 2.68
N THR A 290 24.29 2.70 3.58
CA THR A 290 24.70 2.04 4.82
C THR A 290 24.25 2.85 6.02
N SER A 291 24.07 2.19 7.17
CA SER A 291 23.82 2.88 8.44
C SER A 291 24.88 2.55 9.47
N GLN A 292 25.20 3.52 10.30
CA GLN A 292 26.12 3.40 11.41
C GLN A 292 25.54 4.08 12.65
N SER A 293 25.60 3.41 13.80
CA SER A 293 25.22 3.99 15.08
C SER A 293 26.20 5.07 15.54
N ARG A 294 25.68 6.12 16.15
CA ARG A 294 26.45 7.15 16.83
C ARG A 294 25.86 7.39 18.23
N LEU A 295 26.47 6.79 19.24
CA LEU A 295 25.93 6.78 20.61
C LEU A 295 26.14 8.08 21.39
N THR A 296 27.07 8.94 20.94
CA THR A 296 27.53 10.11 21.71
C THR A 296 26.68 11.37 21.54
N LYS A 297 25.95 11.49 20.44
CA LYS A 297 25.11 12.66 20.14
C LYS A 297 24.06 12.36 19.08
N ARG A 298 23.06 13.22 18.97
CA ARG A 298 22.06 13.17 17.88
C ARG A 298 22.59 13.83 16.61
N PRO A 299 22.13 13.37 15.41
CA PRO A 299 21.36 12.16 15.20
C PRO A 299 22.14 10.88 15.60
N THR A 300 21.44 9.90 16.13
CA THR A 300 22.05 8.64 16.64
C THR A 300 22.33 7.62 15.56
N THR A 301 21.82 7.83 14.35
CA THR A 301 22.10 7.03 13.16
C THR A 301 22.66 7.92 12.08
N LEU A 302 23.72 7.49 11.45
CA LEU A 302 24.36 8.14 10.32
C LEU A 302 24.26 7.24 9.10
N PHE A 303 23.95 7.85 7.96
CA PHE A 303 23.81 7.18 6.68
C PHE A 303 24.92 7.61 5.74
N SER A 304 25.47 6.65 5.00
CA SER A 304 26.37 6.95 3.89
C SER A 304 25.79 6.41 2.59
N LEU A 305 25.95 7.16 1.51
CA LEU A 305 25.51 6.80 0.17
C LEU A 305 26.71 6.45 -0.69
N TYR A 306 26.67 5.31 -1.35
CA TYR A 306 27.68 4.83 -2.27
C TYR A 306 27.09 4.57 -3.65
N ARG A 307 27.91 4.70 -4.69
CA ARG A 307 27.68 4.18 -6.04
C ARG A 307 28.60 2.98 -6.27
N LEU A 308 28.06 1.82 -6.52
CA LEU A 308 28.80 0.60 -6.87
C LEU A 308 28.73 0.38 -8.38
N ASP A 309 29.87 0.21 -9.05
CA ASP A 309 29.91 -0.31 -10.42
C ASP A 309 29.79 -1.84 -10.37
N MET A 310 28.71 -2.38 -10.93
CA MET A 310 28.36 -3.80 -10.89
C MET A 310 29.25 -4.70 -11.77
N GLN A 311 30.07 -4.09 -12.63
CA GLN A 311 31.05 -4.80 -13.48
C GLN A 311 32.41 -4.88 -12.83
N THR A 312 32.90 -3.76 -12.30
CA THR A 312 34.23 -3.68 -11.69
C THR A 312 34.23 -3.94 -10.19
N LEU A 313 33.05 -3.91 -9.56
CA LEU A 313 32.83 -3.99 -8.11
C LEU A 313 33.52 -2.86 -7.32
N GLN A 314 33.81 -1.74 -7.99
CA GLN A 314 34.37 -0.55 -7.36
C GLN A 314 33.25 0.28 -6.75
N ALA A 315 33.38 0.59 -5.46
CA ALA A 315 32.44 1.44 -4.74
C ALA A 315 32.99 2.85 -4.58
N GLU A 316 32.20 3.85 -4.94
CA GLU A 316 32.50 5.27 -4.80
C GLU A 316 31.62 5.87 -3.71
N LEU A 317 32.21 6.55 -2.72
CA LEU A 317 31.48 7.27 -1.69
C LEU A 317 30.94 8.58 -2.28
N LEU A 318 29.61 8.77 -2.20
CA LEU A 318 28.93 9.98 -2.66
C LEU A 318 28.57 10.92 -1.50
N ILE A 319 28.06 10.38 -0.39
CA ILE A 319 27.72 11.13 0.83
C ILE A 319 28.25 10.35 2.02
N ASP A 320 29.00 11.03 2.89
CA ASP A 320 29.58 10.42 4.10
C ASP A 320 28.81 10.84 5.36
N LYS A 321 28.31 9.86 6.09
CA LYS A 321 27.81 9.96 7.48
C LYS A 321 26.84 11.14 7.73
N ASP A 322 25.85 11.30 6.88
CA ASP A 322 24.75 12.23 7.07
C ASP A 322 23.64 11.59 7.92
N GLY A 323 23.14 12.29 8.91
CA GLY A 323 22.09 11.76 9.79
C GLY A 323 20.66 12.07 9.36
N PHE A 324 20.48 12.68 8.19
CA PHE A 324 19.21 13.29 7.80
C PHE A 324 18.75 12.90 6.39
N ILE A 325 19.59 12.25 5.58
CA ILE A 325 19.17 11.67 4.31
C ILE A 325 18.30 10.43 4.52
N SER A 326 17.30 10.23 3.65
CA SER A 326 16.34 9.12 3.75
C SER A 326 16.25 8.24 2.51
N GLY A 327 16.76 8.69 1.37
CA GLY A 327 16.73 7.94 0.12
C GLY A 327 17.51 8.60 -1.00
N ALA A 328 17.76 7.83 -2.07
CA ALA A 328 18.48 8.29 -3.24
C ALA A 328 17.98 7.57 -4.50
N ARG A 329 17.92 8.28 -5.63
CA ARG A 329 17.55 7.76 -6.95
C ARG A 329 18.42 8.35 -8.04
N PHE A 330 18.78 7.55 -9.04
CA PHE A 330 19.47 8.07 -10.22
C PHE A 330 18.57 8.98 -11.06
N SER A 331 19.19 9.99 -11.68
CA SER A 331 18.59 10.64 -12.85
C SER A 331 18.43 9.64 -14.00
N PRO A 332 17.52 9.90 -14.96
CA PRO A 332 17.31 9.01 -16.11
C PRO A 332 18.60 8.69 -16.90
N ASP A 333 19.55 9.62 -16.97
CA ASP A 333 20.84 9.46 -17.64
C ASP A 333 21.96 8.91 -16.73
N GLY A 334 21.69 8.74 -15.44
CA GLY A 334 22.64 8.20 -14.46
C GLY A 334 23.76 9.15 -14.03
N THR A 335 23.73 10.45 -14.43
CA THR A 335 24.79 11.42 -14.13
C THR A 335 24.59 12.15 -12.80
N GLN A 336 23.36 12.16 -12.30
CA GLN A 336 22.96 12.84 -11.09
C GLN A 336 22.18 11.88 -10.16
N VAL A 337 22.06 12.29 -8.90
CA VAL A 337 21.27 11.57 -7.89
C VAL A 337 20.29 12.55 -7.25
N LEU A 338 19.01 12.19 -7.26
CA LEU A 338 17.97 12.82 -6.48
C LEU A 338 18.02 12.24 -5.06
N VAL A 339 18.42 13.07 -4.10
CA VAL A 339 18.51 12.68 -2.69
C VAL A 339 17.30 13.22 -1.95
N SER A 340 16.66 12.37 -1.16
CA SER A 340 15.60 12.75 -0.23
C SER A 340 16.17 12.89 1.18
N GLY A 341 15.73 13.89 1.93
CA GLY A 341 16.19 14.11 3.30
C GLY A 341 15.42 15.23 3.99
N SER A 342 15.82 15.57 5.20
CA SER A 342 15.27 16.72 5.92
C SER A 342 16.03 18.02 5.59
N PRO A 343 15.56 19.20 6.02
CA PRO A 343 16.30 20.47 5.83
C PRO A 343 17.71 20.48 6.40
N GLU A 344 18.01 19.60 7.36
CA GLU A 344 19.32 19.48 7.99
C GLU A 344 20.31 18.59 7.23
N SER A 345 19.86 17.92 6.18
CA SER A 345 20.71 17.07 5.34
C SER A 345 21.83 17.89 4.67
N LEU A 346 22.93 17.21 4.39
CA LEU A 346 24.03 17.73 3.58
C LEU A 346 24.62 19.06 4.14
N GLY A 347 24.84 19.05 5.47
CA GLY A 347 25.36 20.22 6.17
C GLY A 347 24.31 21.32 6.41
N GLY A 348 23.04 21.03 6.20
CA GLY A 348 21.93 21.96 6.45
C GLY A 348 21.72 22.97 5.33
N ILE A 349 22.12 22.66 4.10
CA ILE A 349 21.94 23.54 2.94
C ILE A 349 20.46 23.79 2.58
N GLY A 350 19.55 22.89 3.03
CA GLY A 350 18.11 23.01 2.86
C GLY A 350 17.40 23.85 3.92
N LYS A 351 18.11 24.39 4.93
CA LYS A 351 17.50 25.19 5.99
C LYS A 351 16.93 26.49 5.46
N ASN A 352 15.65 26.72 5.74
CA ASN A 352 14.90 27.92 5.37
C ASN A 352 14.30 28.64 6.59
N VAL A 353 14.79 28.35 7.78
CA VAL A 353 14.38 28.96 9.04
C VAL A 353 15.33 30.12 9.41
N LYS A 354 14.87 31.02 10.30
CA LYS A 354 15.67 32.12 10.79
C LYS A 354 16.89 31.62 11.58
N GLU A 355 17.92 32.45 11.65
CA GLU A 355 19.11 32.17 12.46
C GLU A 355 18.69 31.86 13.92
N GLY A 356 19.31 30.83 14.50
CA GLY A 356 18.95 30.34 15.84
C GLY A 356 17.74 29.43 15.94
N GLN A 357 16.97 29.24 14.84
CA GLN A 357 15.88 28.29 14.80
C GLN A 357 16.33 26.95 14.25
N THR A 358 15.71 25.87 14.74
CA THR A 358 15.91 24.51 14.25
C THR A 358 14.74 24.12 13.36
N PRO A 359 14.98 23.64 12.12
CA PRO A 359 13.92 23.17 11.26
C PRO A 359 13.32 21.86 11.79
N SER A 360 12.12 21.50 11.30
CA SER A 360 11.52 20.22 11.61
C SER A 360 12.32 19.08 10.98
N MET A 361 12.71 18.10 11.80
CA MET A 361 13.39 16.88 11.32
C MET A 361 12.47 16.00 10.45
N THR A 362 11.16 16.20 10.55
CA THR A 362 10.17 15.42 9.80
C THR A 362 9.79 16.06 8.47
N ASP A 363 10.24 17.30 8.19
CA ASP A 363 10.09 17.90 6.87
C ASP A 363 10.94 17.16 5.85
N GLY A 364 10.28 16.78 4.74
CA GLY A 364 10.96 16.17 3.61
C GLY A 364 11.35 17.22 2.57
N GLN A 365 12.59 17.10 2.08
CA GLN A 365 13.13 17.93 1.00
C GLN A 365 13.86 17.09 -0.04
N LEU A 366 14.04 17.65 -1.23
CA LEU A 366 14.77 17.05 -2.34
C LEU A 366 16.04 17.86 -2.63
N TYR A 367 17.10 17.11 -2.92
CA TYR A 367 18.42 17.63 -3.27
C TYR A 367 18.92 16.96 -4.54
N LEU A 368 19.63 17.69 -5.34
CA LEU A 368 20.27 17.19 -6.55
C LEU A 368 21.79 17.09 -6.33
N LEU A 369 22.32 15.88 -6.35
CA LEU A 369 23.74 15.60 -6.26
C LEU A 369 24.29 15.30 -7.65
N ASN A 370 25.25 16.09 -8.12
CA ASN A 370 26.01 15.77 -9.32
C ASN A 370 27.13 14.77 -8.97
N ILE A 371 27.19 13.65 -9.68
CA ILE A 371 28.11 12.56 -9.35
C ILE A 371 29.56 12.94 -9.64
N ALA A 372 29.83 13.70 -10.71
CA ALA A 372 31.17 13.99 -11.17
C ALA A 372 31.95 14.93 -10.24
N ASP A 373 31.30 16.01 -9.78
CA ASP A 373 31.93 17.04 -8.94
C ASP A 373 31.44 17.04 -7.48
N LYS A 374 30.52 16.12 -7.11
CA LYS A 374 29.90 16.00 -5.78
C LYS A 374 29.13 17.25 -5.33
N ARG A 375 28.85 18.17 -6.23
CA ARG A 375 28.07 19.38 -5.91
C ARG A 375 26.63 19.01 -5.62
N VAL A 376 26.10 19.59 -4.54
CA VAL A 376 24.69 19.40 -4.12
C VAL A 376 23.94 20.73 -4.24
N THR A 377 22.73 20.65 -4.81
CA THR A 377 21.80 21.77 -4.93
C THR A 377 20.49 21.41 -4.25
N PRO A 378 19.98 22.22 -3.29
CA PRO A 378 18.67 21.99 -2.71
C PRO A 378 17.58 22.38 -3.73
N LEU A 379 16.67 21.46 -4.04
CA LEU A 379 15.62 21.69 -5.05
C LEU A 379 14.33 22.26 -4.44
N THR A 380 14.03 21.91 -3.21
CA THR A 380 12.74 22.24 -2.55
C THR A 380 12.94 23.07 -1.27
N LYS A 381 14.07 23.77 -1.12
CA LYS A 381 14.38 24.59 0.06
C LYS A 381 13.29 25.63 0.36
N ASP A 382 12.77 26.29 -0.67
CA ASP A 382 11.78 27.35 -0.54
C ASP A 382 10.34 26.85 -0.78
N PHE A 383 10.17 25.54 -0.88
CA PHE A 383 8.88 24.86 -1.01
C PHE A 383 8.39 24.42 0.37
N ASN A 384 7.35 25.10 0.89
CA ASN A 384 6.88 24.91 2.25
C ASN A 384 6.26 23.53 2.56
N PRO A 385 5.46 22.88 1.66
CA PRO A 385 4.92 21.55 1.95
C PRO A 385 6.01 20.49 2.08
N SER A 386 5.82 19.54 3.01
CA SER A 386 6.78 18.45 3.27
C SER A 386 6.73 17.39 2.16
N VAL A 387 7.83 17.21 1.43
CA VAL A 387 7.94 16.21 0.37
C VAL A 387 7.98 14.80 0.96
N GLN A 388 7.11 13.90 0.47
CA GLN A 388 6.98 12.53 0.99
C GLN A 388 7.62 11.49 0.05
N ARG A 389 7.20 11.46 -1.18
CA ARG A 389 7.72 10.50 -2.18
C ARG A 389 8.03 11.23 -3.48
N ALA A 390 9.17 10.89 -4.07
CA ALA A 390 9.59 11.45 -5.33
C ALA A 390 9.99 10.36 -6.32
N VAL A 391 9.68 10.59 -7.59
CA VAL A 391 10.06 9.74 -8.72
C VAL A 391 10.61 10.64 -9.82
N TRP A 392 11.82 10.35 -10.29
CA TRP A 392 12.33 10.96 -11.50
C TRP A 392 11.84 10.17 -12.70
N ASN A 393 10.91 10.75 -13.46
CA ASN A 393 10.27 10.07 -14.57
C ASN A 393 11.21 10.00 -15.79
N LYS A 394 11.42 8.79 -16.26
CA LYS A 394 12.31 8.49 -17.39
C LYS A 394 11.76 8.95 -18.75
N ALA A 395 10.43 9.04 -18.88
CA ALA A 395 9.79 9.35 -20.15
C ALA A 395 9.86 10.84 -20.51
N ASP A 396 9.74 11.73 -19.52
CA ASP A 396 9.70 13.18 -19.75
C ASP A 396 10.80 13.95 -18.99
N GLY A 397 11.63 13.25 -18.20
CA GLY A 397 12.71 13.86 -17.44
C GLY A 397 12.26 14.74 -16.26
N GLN A 398 10.96 14.74 -15.93
CA GLN A 398 10.42 15.54 -14.84
C GLN A 398 10.48 14.77 -13.52
N ILE A 399 10.51 15.48 -12.40
CA ILE A 399 10.40 14.90 -11.07
C ILE A 399 8.95 15.05 -10.62
N TYR A 400 8.30 13.92 -10.34
CA TYR A 400 6.97 13.88 -9.77
C TYR A 400 7.08 13.53 -8.29
N PHE A 401 6.38 14.27 -7.43
CA PHE A 401 6.41 14.00 -6.01
C PHE A 401 5.08 14.32 -5.33
N THR A 402 4.82 13.63 -4.24
CA THR A 402 3.73 13.99 -3.34
C THR A 402 4.28 14.82 -2.19
N ALA A 403 3.51 15.78 -1.74
CA ALA A 403 3.86 16.55 -0.56
C ALA A 403 2.64 16.75 0.35
N GLU A 404 2.93 16.76 1.64
CA GLU A 404 1.96 17.02 2.69
C GLU A 404 1.94 18.51 3.00
N ASN A 405 0.75 19.10 2.86
CA ASN A 405 0.50 20.49 3.19
C ASN A 405 -0.68 20.56 4.16
N ARG A 406 -0.39 20.74 5.45
CA ARG A 406 -1.37 20.68 6.55
C ARG A 406 -2.09 19.33 6.59
N ASP A 407 -3.37 19.28 6.23
CA ASP A 407 -4.25 18.11 6.21
C ASP A 407 -4.43 17.47 4.83
N CYS A 408 -3.71 17.98 3.81
CA CYS A 408 -3.83 17.52 2.43
C CYS A 408 -2.54 16.92 1.89
N TYR A 409 -2.68 15.84 1.13
CA TYR A 409 -1.65 15.32 0.25
C TYR A 409 -1.94 15.78 -1.18
N SER A 410 -0.96 16.41 -1.82
CA SER A 410 -1.08 16.87 -3.21
C SER A 410 0.04 16.30 -4.06
N LEU A 411 -0.23 16.13 -5.36
CA LEU A 411 0.74 15.71 -6.36
C LEU A 411 1.34 16.92 -7.04
N TYR A 412 2.66 16.91 -7.20
CA TYR A 412 3.42 17.98 -7.83
C TYR A 412 4.31 17.43 -8.92
N ARG A 413 4.62 18.28 -9.88
CA ARG A 413 5.64 18.08 -10.91
C ARG A 413 6.68 19.19 -10.81
N MET A 414 7.95 18.83 -10.96
CA MET A 414 9.07 19.77 -10.96
C MET A 414 9.95 19.52 -12.17
N ASN A 415 10.34 20.60 -12.85
CA ASN A 415 11.39 20.55 -13.84
C ASN A 415 12.76 20.65 -13.13
N PRO A 416 13.63 19.63 -13.21
CA PRO A 416 14.90 19.65 -12.51
C PRO A 416 15.90 20.72 -13.04
N ALA A 417 15.71 21.23 -14.26
CA ALA A 417 16.60 22.20 -14.87
C ALA A 417 16.39 23.64 -14.32
N ASP A 418 15.15 24.03 -14.02
CA ASP A 418 14.83 25.38 -13.54
C ASP A 418 14.17 25.40 -12.16
N GLY A 419 13.94 24.23 -11.57
CA GLY A 419 13.34 24.08 -10.24
C GLY A 419 11.87 24.51 -10.15
N LYS A 420 11.19 24.77 -11.27
CA LYS A 420 9.77 25.17 -11.24
C LYS A 420 8.87 24.04 -10.81
N ILE A 421 8.08 24.30 -9.76
CA ILE A 421 7.14 23.35 -9.16
C ILE A 421 5.73 23.74 -9.58
N GLN A 422 4.95 22.75 -10.03
CA GLN A 422 3.54 22.88 -10.38
C GLN A 422 2.74 21.82 -9.63
N GLN A 423 1.66 22.23 -8.98
CA GLN A 423 0.67 21.30 -8.44
C GLN A 423 -0.20 20.75 -9.58
N LEU A 424 -0.51 19.44 -9.55
CA LEU A 424 -1.29 18.72 -10.57
C LEU A 424 -2.72 18.46 -10.13
#